data_ea887ddcc7dc23e872fdbc6488972ef7
#
_entry.id   ea887ddcc7dc23e872fdbc6488972ef7
#
_cell.length_a   1.000
_cell.length_b   1.000
_cell.length_c   1.000
_cell.angle_alpha   90.00
_cell.angle_beta   90.00
_cell.angle_gamma   90.00
#
_symmetry.space_group_name_H-M   'P 1'
#
loop_
_entity.id
_entity.type
_entity.pdbx_description
1 polymer ?
#
loop_
_entity_poly.entity_id
_entity_poly.type
_entity_poly.pdbx_seq_one_letter_code
_entity_poly.pdbx_strand_id
1 'polypeptide(L)'
;AALTTLSMEAQAIGAVNTIHFHNGAIRGYNTDYAGFGRLLENNGIEVQGKSAAVLGTGGVSRAVLQYLIDHGVSKIFLVSRNTQSIAPYMKTLCSSVPTQFVNYVHLERYTGDLLINCTPVGMYPKTDVSPVGLETVEHFETAVDLIYNPAKTLFLQQAEQLGKKAVNGMLMLVAQAVAAEEIWLQREISNDVILKVAAEMEKQL
;
A
#
# COMPACT_ATOMS: atom_id res chain seq x y z
N ALA A 1 -25.12 -5.02 15.30
CA ALA A 1 -24.53 -6.32 15.62
C ALA A 1 -23.02 -6.16 15.74
N ALA A 2 -22.38 -6.78 16.73
CA ALA A 2 -20.94 -6.77 16.88
C ALA A 2 -20.31 -7.80 15.91
N LEU A 3 -19.11 -7.52 15.40
CA LEU A 3 -18.31 -8.51 14.65
C LEU A 3 -18.09 -9.74 15.53
N THR A 4 -18.31 -10.93 14.96
CA THR A 4 -18.16 -12.20 15.68
C THR A 4 -16.71 -12.69 15.60
N THR A 5 -16.07 -12.51 14.46
CA THR A 5 -14.67 -12.92 14.21
C THR A 5 -13.99 -11.97 13.23
N LEU A 6 -12.65 -12.02 13.20
CA LEU A 6 -11.81 -11.34 12.22
C LEU A 6 -10.99 -12.35 11.43
N SER A 7 -10.63 -12.03 10.18
CA SER A 7 -9.55 -12.74 9.50
C SER A 7 -8.21 -12.47 10.19
N MET A 8 -7.20 -13.30 9.95
CA MET A 8 -5.86 -13.13 10.54
C MET A 8 -5.26 -11.78 10.15
N GLU A 9 -5.37 -11.41 8.89
CA GLU A 9 -4.87 -10.13 8.37
C GLU A 9 -5.62 -8.94 9.00
N ALA A 10 -6.96 -8.99 9.05
CA ALA A 10 -7.74 -7.92 9.66
C ALA A 10 -7.42 -7.73 11.15
N GLN A 11 -7.14 -8.84 11.86
CA GLN A 11 -6.72 -8.81 13.26
C GLN A 11 -5.33 -8.19 13.42
N ALA A 12 -4.36 -8.60 12.60
CA ALA A 12 -3.00 -8.09 12.62
C ALA A 12 -2.93 -6.59 12.26
N ILE A 13 -3.66 -6.20 11.19
CA ILE A 13 -3.78 -4.81 10.72
C ILE A 13 -4.54 -3.92 11.73
N GLY A 14 -5.45 -4.51 12.52
CA GLY A 14 -6.33 -3.78 13.44
C GLY A 14 -7.36 -2.91 12.72
N ALA A 15 -7.77 -3.29 11.49
CA ALA A 15 -8.76 -2.59 10.70
C ALA A 15 -9.55 -3.54 9.79
N VAL A 16 -10.82 -3.21 9.55
CA VAL A 16 -11.75 -3.94 8.69
C VAL A 16 -12.29 -3.00 7.63
N ASN A 17 -12.26 -3.40 6.37
CA ASN A 17 -12.90 -2.69 5.26
C ASN A 17 -14.00 -3.54 4.58
N THR A 18 -14.05 -4.85 4.84
CA THR A 18 -15.01 -5.79 4.25
C THR A 18 -15.66 -6.65 5.32
N ILE A 19 -17.01 -6.80 5.25
CA ILE A 19 -17.80 -7.60 6.19
C ILE A 19 -18.55 -8.68 5.43
N HIS A 20 -18.49 -9.91 5.93
CA HIS A 20 -19.22 -11.05 5.40
C HIS A 20 -20.21 -11.58 6.44
N PHE A 21 -21.48 -11.65 6.03
CA PHE A 21 -22.56 -12.26 6.80
C PHE A 21 -22.82 -13.67 6.29
N HIS A 22 -22.54 -14.67 7.10
CA HIS A 22 -22.72 -16.07 6.70
C HIS A 22 -23.18 -16.92 7.90
N ASN A 23 -24.27 -17.66 7.72
CA ASN A 23 -24.83 -18.58 8.73
C ASN A 23 -24.96 -17.96 10.14
N GLY A 24 -25.44 -16.71 10.22
CA GLY A 24 -25.64 -16.00 11.48
C GLY A 24 -24.34 -15.43 12.12
N ALA A 25 -23.17 -15.69 11.54
CA ALA A 25 -21.89 -15.11 11.94
C ALA A 25 -21.58 -13.85 11.14
N ILE A 26 -20.85 -12.91 11.76
CA ILE A 26 -20.37 -11.69 11.14
C ILE A 26 -18.85 -11.70 11.21
N ARG A 27 -18.20 -11.81 10.04
CA ARG A 27 -16.73 -11.83 9.95
C ARG A 27 -16.20 -10.60 9.23
N GLY A 28 -15.16 -10.01 9.82
CA GLY A 28 -14.47 -8.84 9.26
C GLY A 28 -13.17 -9.23 8.57
N TYR A 29 -12.89 -8.55 7.45
CA TYR A 29 -11.71 -8.73 6.61
C TYR A 29 -11.07 -7.39 6.28
N ASN A 30 -9.82 -7.42 5.85
CA ASN A 30 -9.14 -6.27 5.26
C ASN A 30 -8.60 -6.65 3.89
N THR A 31 -9.28 -6.20 2.83
CA THR A 31 -8.93 -6.54 1.44
C THR A 31 -7.84 -5.66 0.85
N ASP A 32 -7.45 -4.55 1.52
CA ASP A 32 -6.30 -3.73 1.10
C ASP A 32 -5.01 -4.56 1.13
N TYR A 33 -4.88 -5.50 2.08
CA TYR A 33 -3.76 -6.42 2.18
C TYR A 33 -3.61 -7.27 0.90
N ALA A 34 -4.68 -7.94 0.48
CA ALA A 34 -4.69 -8.73 -0.74
C ALA A 34 -4.53 -7.86 -2.00
N GLY A 35 -5.16 -6.67 -2.01
CA GLY A 35 -5.03 -5.70 -3.09
C GLY A 35 -3.60 -5.23 -3.30
N PHE A 36 -2.90 -4.88 -2.22
CA PHE A 36 -1.50 -4.47 -2.28
C PHE A 36 -0.58 -5.62 -2.69
N GLY A 37 -0.82 -6.83 -2.19
CA GLY A 37 -0.07 -8.02 -2.61
C GLY A 37 -0.16 -8.26 -4.12
N ARG A 38 -1.38 -8.30 -4.66
CA ARG A 38 -1.61 -8.46 -6.10
C ARG A 38 -1.00 -7.34 -6.94
N LEU A 39 -0.97 -6.10 -6.41
CA LEU A 39 -0.28 -4.98 -7.07
C LEU A 39 1.21 -5.29 -7.23
N LEU A 40 1.89 -5.70 -6.16
CA LEU A 40 3.32 -6.00 -6.20
C LEU A 40 3.63 -7.21 -7.08
N GLU A 41 2.91 -8.31 -6.90
CA GLU A 41 3.09 -9.58 -7.64
C GLU A 41 2.95 -9.38 -9.15
N ASN A 42 1.87 -8.71 -9.60
CA ASN A 42 1.64 -8.47 -11.03
C ASN A 42 2.65 -7.50 -11.65
N ASN A 43 3.31 -6.70 -10.83
CA ASN A 43 4.40 -5.85 -11.28
C ASN A 43 5.78 -6.47 -11.08
N GLY A 44 5.89 -7.74 -10.64
CA GLY A 44 7.16 -8.40 -10.41
C GLY A 44 8.02 -7.67 -9.38
N ILE A 45 7.39 -7.18 -8.30
CA ILE A 45 8.08 -6.49 -7.20
C ILE A 45 8.18 -7.45 -6.02
N GLU A 46 9.39 -7.91 -5.76
CA GLU A 46 9.69 -8.77 -4.63
C GLU A 46 9.91 -7.93 -3.36
N VAL A 47 9.48 -8.46 -2.21
CA VAL A 47 9.60 -7.81 -0.89
C VAL A 47 10.69 -8.46 -0.05
N GLN A 48 10.89 -9.79 -0.21
CA GLN A 48 11.81 -10.58 0.61
C GLN A 48 13.23 -9.98 0.60
N GLY A 49 13.72 -9.64 1.78
CA GLY A 49 15.06 -9.08 1.96
C GLY A 49 15.22 -7.62 1.53
N LYS A 50 14.18 -6.99 0.99
CA LYS A 50 14.18 -5.60 0.54
C LYS A 50 13.97 -4.61 1.68
N SER A 51 14.40 -3.37 1.46
CA SER A 51 14.08 -2.24 2.32
C SER A 51 12.96 -1.40 1.72
N ALA A 52 12.07 -0.86 2.57
CA ALA A 52 10.92 -0.09 2.13
C ALA A 52 10.75 1.21 2.94
N ALA A 53 10.56 2.33 2.25
CA ALA A 53 10.09 3.58 2.83
C ALA A 53 8.58 3.70 2.57
N VAL A 54 7.79 3.77 3.66
CA VAL A 54 6.33 3.93 3.61
C VAL A 54 5.99 5.35 4.02
N LEU A 55 5.48 6.13 3.07
CA LEU A 55 5.10 7.53 3.26
C LEU A 55 3.69 7.62 3.81
N GLY A 56 3.56 8.14 5.03
CA GLY A 56 2.28 8.30 5.72
C GLY A 56 1.96 7.20 6.71
N THR A 57 1.07 7.54 7.65
CA THR A 57 0.64 6.69 8.77
C THR A 57 -0.89 6.58 8.84
N GLY A 58 -1.54 6.62 7.67
CA GLY A 58 -3.00 6.52 7.52
C GLY A 58 -3.51 5.08 7.57
N GLY A 59 -4.81 4.89 7.26
CA GLY A 59 -5.46 3.59 7.31
C GLY A 59 -4.80 2.54 6.42
N VAL A 60 -4.57 2.88 5.14
CA VAL A 60 -4.00 1.96 4.15
C VAL A 60 -2.55 1.56 4.48
N SER A 61 -1.77 2.45 5.10
CA SER A 61 -0.37 2.13 5.47
C SER A 61 -0.26 0.97 6.46
N ARG A 62 -1.31 0.66 7.23
CA ARG A 62 -1.33 -0.52 8.09
C ARG A 62 -1.32 -1.82 7.28
N ALA A 63 -2.17 -1.91 6.26
CA ALA A 63 -2.25 -3.08 5.38
C ALA A 63 -0.94 -3.26 4.59
N VAL A 64 -0.38 -2.15 4.08
CA VAL A 64 0.93 -2.13 3.42
C VAL A 64 2.04 -2.64 4.34
N LEU A 65 2.14 -2.10 5.56
CA LEU A 65 3.15 -2.51 6.54
C LEU A 65 3.01 -3.99 6.91
N GLN A 66 1.77 -4.45 7.18
CA GLN A 66 1.54 -5.85 7.49
C GLN A 66 1.97 -6.76 6.35
N TYR A 67 1.61 -6.42 5.09
CA TYR A 67 2.02 -7.19 3.93
C TYR A 67 3.55 -7.26 3.80
N LEU A 68 4.23 -6.12 3.91
CA LEU A 68 5.69 -6.05 3.84
C LEU A 68 6.36 -6.92 4.92
N ILE A 69 5.84 -6.88 6.15
CA ILE A 69 6.36 -7.67 7.28
C ILE A 69 6.17 -9.16 7.03
N ASP A 70 4.98 -9.58 6.61
CA ASP A 70 4.65 -10.99 6.37
C ASP A 70 5.46 -11.58 5.20
N HIS A 71 5.89 -10.72 4.25
CA HIS A 71 6.67 -11.12 3.08
C HIS A 71 8.18 -10.84 3.24
N GLY A 72 8.64 -10.66 4.48
CA GLY A 72 10.06 -10.69 4.82
C GLY A 72 10.84 -9.44 4.39
N VAL A 73 10.22 -8.26 4.44
CA VAL A 73 10.97 -7.00 4.31
C VAL A 73 12.10 -6.95 5.34
N SER A 74 13.29 -6.55 4.94
CA SER A 74 14.48 -6.53 5.82
C SER A 74 14.54 -5.28 6.70
N LYS A 75 13.98 -4.16 6.22
CA LYS A 75 13.99 -2.87 6.91
C LYS A 75 12.85 -1.97 6.46
N ILE A 76 12.28 -1.23 7.39
CA ILE A 76 11.22 -0.25 7.14
C ILE A 76 11.67 1.15 7.57
N PHE A 77 11.43 2.14 6.70
CA PHE A 77 11.44 3.55 7.03
C PHE A 77 9.98 4.03 7.05
N LEU A 78 9.39 4.17 8.24
CA LEU A 78 8.02 4.70 8.35
C LEU A 78 8.08 6.22 8.45
N VAL A 79 7.57 6.87 7.40
CA VAL A 79 7.72 8.33 7.21
C VAL A 79 6.47 9.06 7.66
N SER A 80 6.65 10.04 8.55
CA SER A 80 5.59 10.89 9.07
C SER A 80 6.03 12.32 9.18
N ARG A 81 5.11 13.28 9.06
CA ARG A 81 5.36 14.72 9.33
C ARG A 81 5.77 14.96 10.78
N ASN A 82 5.23 14.17 11.70
CA ASN A 82 5.59 14.20 13.10
C ASN A 82 5.78 12.76 13.61
N THR A 83 7.03 12.35 13.79
CA THR A 83 7.38 10.98 14.22
C THR A 83 6.97 10.69 15.68
N GLN A 84 6.79 11.74 16.51
CA GLN A 84 6.34 11.57 17.89
C GLN A 84 4.84 11.24 17.98
N SER A 85 4.05 11.67 16.99
CA SER A 85 2.61 11.44 16.92
C SER A 85 2.23 10.12 16.25
N ILE A 86 3.20 9.28 15.86
CA ILE A 86 2.93 7.95 15.32
C ILE A 86 2.24 7.11 16.40
N ALA A 87 1.06 6.62 16.05
CA ALA A 87 0.21 5.90 16.99
C ALA A 87 0.92 4.64 17.56
N PRO A 88 0.71 4.32 18.85
CA PRO A 88 1.37 3.17 19.50
C PRO A 88 1.19 1.85 18.74
N TYR A 89 -0.01 1.59 18.20
CA TYR A 89 -0.26 0.36 17.44
C TYR A 89 0.61 0.23 16.19
N MET A 90 0.96 1.35 15.51
CA MET A 90 1.87 1.33 14.35
C MET A 90 3.28 0.95 14.77
N LYS A 91 3.72 1.43 15.93
CA LYS A 91 5.02 1.06 16.50
C LYS A 91 5.07 -0.42 16.88
N THR A 92 3.96 -0.93 17.45
CA THR A 92 3.81 -2.36 17.77
C THR A 92 3.80 -3.20 16.50
N LEU A 93 3.05 -2.81 15.48
CA LEU A 93 3.02 -3.50 14.18
C LEU A 93 4.42 -3.65 13.58
N CYS A 94 5.22 -2.61 13.62
CA CYS A 94 6.57 -2.61 13.06
C CYS A 94 7.64 -3.23 13.99
N SER A 95 7.29 -3.72 15.17
CA SER A 95 8.29 -4.16 16.19
C SER A 95 9.06 -5.43 15.81
N SER A 96 8.52 -6.25 14.91
CA SER A 96 9.15 -7.50 14.43
C SER A 96 10.22 -7.30 13.35
N VAL A 97 10.34 -6.08 12.79
CA VAL A 97 11.28 -5.75 11.71
C VAL A 97 12.08 -4.50 12.09
N PRO A 98 13.37 -4.42 11.75
CA PRO A 98 14.16 -3.21 11.92
C PRO A 98 13.47 -2.00 11.31
N THR A 99 12.93 -1.11 12.14
CA THR A 99 12.13 0.04 11.69
C THR A 99 12.71 1.35 12.19
N GLN A 100 12.83 2.31 11.29
CA GLN A 100 13.17 3.70 11.61
C GLN A 100 11.96 4.60 11.37
N PHE A 101 11.64 5.43 12.35
CA PHE A 101 10.60 6.47 12.22
C PHE A 101 11.26 7.75 11.73
N VAL A 102 10.95 8.16 10.50
CA VAL A 102 11.66 9.23 9.78
C VAL A 102 10.72 10.39 9.50
N ASN A 103 11.22 11.62 9.63
CA ASN A 103 10.54 12.80 9.12
C ASN A 103 10.87 12.99 7.64
N TYR A 104 9.92 13.53 6.85
CA TYR A 104 10.10 13.80 5.42
C TYR A 104 11.39 14.57 5.09
N VAL A 105 11.74 15.59 5.91
CA VAL A 105 12.97 16.41 5.74
C VAL A 105 14.26 15.58 5.83
N HIS A 106 14.21 14.42 6.45
CA HIS A 106 15.39 13.57 6.65
C HIS A 106 15.40 12.33 5.76
N LEU A 107 14.33 12.09 4.99
CA LEU A 107 14.22 10.89 4.18
C LEU A 107 15.28 10.83 3.07
N GLU A 108 15.69 11.97 2.53
CA GLU A 108 16.77 12.09 1.53
C GLU A 108 18.13 11.51 1.96
N ARG A 109 18.30 11.26 3.27
CA ARG A 109 19.54 10.67 3.83
C ARG A 109 19.56 9.15 3.78
N TYR A 110 18.46 8.55 3.34
CA TYR A 110 18.27 7.11 3.32
C TYR A 110 18.14 6.60 1.90
N THR A 111 18.70 5.44 1.66
CA THR A 111 18.58 4.70 0.41
C THR A 111 17.78 3.43 0.66
N GLY A 112 17.07 2.95 -0.35
CA GLY A 112 16.28 1.74 -0.21
C GLY A 112 15.79 1.19 -1.54
N ASP A 113 15.08 0.06 -1.48
CA ASP A 113 14.55 -0.60 -2.67
C ASP A 113 13.18 -0.03 -3.05
N LEU A 114 12.28 0.12 -2.09
CA LEU A 114 10.89 0.52 -2.33
C LEU A 114 10.56 1.87 -1.68
N LEU A 115 9.94 2.77 -2.42
CA LEU A 115 9.37 4.04 -1.93
C LEU A 115 7.87 4.02 -2.21
N ILE A 116 7.05 3.91 -1.15
CA ILE A 116 5.62 3.64 -1.25
C ILE A 116 4.83 4.84 -0.73
N ASN A 117 4.06 5.50 -1.60
CA ASN A 117 3.18 6.60 -1.19
C ASN A 117 1.82 6.06 -0.71
N CYS A 118 1.60 6.15 0.60
CA CYS A 118 0.33 5.85 1.28
C CYS A 118 -0.41 7.13 1.70
N THR A 119 -0.04 8.29 1.15
CA THR A 119 -0.68 9.58 1.43
C THR A 119 -1.60 10.01 0.29
N PRO A 120 -2.52 10.96 0.51
CA PRO A 120 -3.32 11.54 -0.58
C PRO A 120 -2.56 12.64 -1.35
N VAL A 121 -1.26 12.86 -1.12
CA VAL A 121 -0.49 13.91 -1.79
C VAL A 121 -0.23 13.53 -3.24
N GLY A 122 -0.70 14.36 -4.16
CA GLY A 122 -0.67 14.11 -5.61
C GLY A 122 -1.98 13.58 -6.19
N MET A 123 -2.97 13.28 -5.34
CA MET A 123 -4.31 12.85 -5.76
C MET A 123 -5.14 14.05 -6.28
N TYR A 124 -5.97 13.81 -7.29
CA TYR A 124 -6.94 14.78 -7.77
C TYR A 124 -7.77 15.36 -6.59
N PRO A 125 -8.05 16.69 -6.57
CA PRO A 125 -7.75 17.70 -7.61
C PRO A 125 -6.36 18.36 -7.52
N LYS A 126 -5.51 18.01 -6.54
CA LYS A 126 -4.19 18.62 -6.32
C LYS A 126 -3.08 17.72 -6.89
N THR A 127 -2.99 17.68 -8.21
CA THR A 127 -2.11 16.75 -8.92
C THR A 127 -0.69 17.27 -9.18
N ASP A 128 -0.45 18.55 -8.89
CA ASP A 128 0.81 19.27 -9.11
C ASP A 128 1.80 19.20 -7.93
N VAL A 129 1.53 18.30 -6.99
CA VAL A 129 2.36 18.11 -5.78
C VAL A 129 2.83 16.67 -5.66
N SER A 130 4.03 16.49 -5.11
CA SER A 130 4.62 15.20 -4.78
C SER A 130 4.85 15.11 -3.26
N PRO A 131 4.71 13.92 -2.66
CA PRO A 131 4.98 13.74 -1.22
C PRO A 131 6.45 13.95 -0.87
N VAL A 132 7.36 13.78 -1.84
CA VAL A 132 8.82 13.94 -1.68
C VAL A 132 9.41 14.61 -2.92
N GLY A 133 10.60 15.20 -2.79
CA GLY A 133 11.34 15.79 -3.92
C GLY A 133 12.05 14.71 -4.77
N LEU A 134 12.52 15.15 -5.94
CA LEU A 134 13.26 14.32 -6.90
C LEU A 134 14.49 13.68 -6.25
N GLU A 135 15.18 14.43 -5.41
CA GLU A 135 16.40 14.00 -4.69
C GLU A 135 16.11 12.78 -3.79
N THR A 136 14.93 12.74 -3.18
CA THR A 136 14.52 11.58 -2.38
C THR A 136 14.19 10.38 -3.26
N VAL A 137 13.49 10.59 -4.38
CA VAL A 137 13.12 9.51 -5.32
C VAL A 137 14.36 8.84 -5.91
N GLU A 138 15.42 9.62 -6.18
CA GLU A 138 16.70 9.11 -6.72
C GLU A 138 17.31 8.00 -5.86
N HIS A 139 17.11 8.04 -4.55
CA HIS A 139 17.68 7.11 -3.58
C HIS A 139 16.95 5.76 -3.49
N PHE A 140 15.89 5.56 -4.29
CA PHE A 140 15.10 4.33 -4.29
C PHE A 140 15.01 3.71 -5.69
N GLU A 141 14.86 2.38 -5.75
CA GLU A 141 14.80 1.66 -7.02
C GLU A 141 13.40 1.61 -7.65
N THR A 142 12.37 1.55 -6.81
CA THR A 142 10.99 1.41 -7.24
C THR A 142 10.10 2.39 -6.47
N ALA A 143 9.30 3.17 -7.18
CA ALA A 143 8.25 4.02 -6.64
C ALA A 143 6.88 3.35 -6.83
N VAL A 144 6.16 3.17 -5.73
CA VAL A 144 4.78 2.66 -5.72
C VAL A 144 3.87 3.74 -5.17
N ASP A 145 2.90 4.18 -5.95
CA ASP A 145 1.91 5.15 -5.52
C ASP A 145 0.55 4.48 -5.37
N LEU A 146 -0.07 4.52 -4.19
CA LEU A 146 -1.40 3.96 -4.01
C LEU A 146 -2.51 4.85 -4.59
N ILE A 147 -2.16 6.02 -5.12
CA ILE A 147 -3.07 6.88 -5.87
C ILE A 147 -3.30 6.27 -7.26
N TYR A 148 -4.56 6.29 -7.70
CA TYR A 148 -4.98 5.82 -9.01
C TYR A 148 -5.52 6.96 -9.91
N ASN A 149 -5.88 8.10 -9.33
CA ASN A 149 -6.33 9.29 -10.07
C ASN A 149 -5.58 10.54 -9.57
N PRO A 150 -4.69 11.12 -10.42
CA PRO A 150 -4.39 10.73 -11.80
C PRO A 150 -3.64 9.40 -11.87
N ALA A 151 -3.69 8.73 -13.03
CA ALA A 151 -2.94 7.49 -13.28
C ALA A 151 -1.42 7.70 -13.17
N LYS A 152 -0.94 8.91 -13.46
CA LYS A 152 0.47 9.30 -13.34
C LYS A 152 0.60 10.57 -12.48
N THR A 153 0.84 10.39 -11.19
CA THR A 153 1.11 11.48 -10.27
C THR A 153 2.48 12.14 -10.52
N LEU A 154 2.70 13.34 -10.01
CA LEU A 154 4.03 14.00 -10.08
C LEU A 154 5.12 13.11 -9.45
N PHE A 155 4.82 12.39 -8.38
CA PHE A 155 5.72 11.43 -7.74
C PHE A 155 6.17 10.32 -8.72
N LEU A 156 5.24 9.73 -9.47
CA LEU A 156 5.56 8.70 -10.47
C LEU A 156 6.28 9.28 -11.70
N GLN A 157 5.94 10.50 -12.12
CA GLN A 157 6.67 11.21 -13.18
C GLN A 157 8.14 11.42 -12.81
N GLN A 158 8.41 11.82 -11.56
CA GLN A 158 9.77 11.97 -11.04
C GLN A 158 10.54 10.64 -11.06
N ALA A 159 9.89 9.53 -10.67
CA ALA A 159 10.52 8.22 -10.71
C ALA A 159 10.88 7.78 -12.14
N GLU A 160 9.97 7.95 -13.09
CA GLU A 160 10.22 7.66 -14.50
C GLU A 160 11.32 8.54 -15.11
N GLN A 161 11.36 9.84 -14.78
CA GLN A 161 12.42 10.75 -15.21
C GLN A 161 13.81 10.26 -14.78
N LEU A 162 13.90 9.60 -13.62
CA LEU A 162 15.12 9.00 -13.09
C LEU A 162 15.36 7.56 -13.60
N GLY A 163 14.52 7.05 -14.51
CA GLY A 163 14.61 5.68 -15.01
C GLY A 163 14.26 4.61 -13.98
N LYS A 164 13.56 4.99 -12.91
CA LYS A 164 13.11 4.07 -11.87
C LYS A 164 11.80 3.39 -12.26
N LYS A 165 11.54 2.21 -11.69
CA LYS A 165 10.25 1.56 -11.83
C LYS A 165 9.18 2.38 -11.11
N ALA A 166 8.07 2.68 -11.80
CA ALA A 166 6.96 3.47 -11.29
C ALA A 166 5.65 2.68 -11.44
N VAL A 167 4.89 2.54 -10.37
CA VAL A 167 3.65 1.75 -10.34
C VAL A 167 2.56 2.54 -9.64
N ASN A 168 1.38 2.69 -10.28
CA ASN A 168 0.22 3.38 -9.72
C ASN A 168 -0.71 2.44 -8.93
N GLY A 169 -1.70 3.02 -8.24
CA GLY A 169 -2.62 2.30 -7.35
C GLY A 169 -3.82 1.63 -8.04
N MET A 170 -3.97 1.73 -9.37
CA MET A 170 -5.16 1.23 -10.06
C MET A 170 -5.38 -0.26 -9.85
N LEU A 171 -4.32 -1.05 -9.99
CA LEU A 171 -4.44 -2.50 -9.80
C LEU A 171 -4.80 -2.86 -8.35
N MET A 172 -4.26 -2.14 -7.36
CA MET A 172 -4.65 -2.33 -5.96
C MET A 172 -6.13 -2.02 -5.74
N LEU A 173 -6.64 -0.92 -6.32
CA LEU A 173 -8.05 -0.53 -6.23
C LEU A 173 -8.98 -1.66 -6.73
N VAL A 174 -8.68 -2.22 -7.90
CA VAL A 174 -9.47 -3.31 -8.48
C VAL A 174 -9.30 -4.59 -7.68
N ALA A 175 -8.06 -4.94 -7.36
CA ALA A 175 -7.76 -6.20 -6.68
C ALA A 175 -8.37 -6.30 -5.27
N GLN A 176 -8.41 -5.19 -4.50
CA GLN A 176 -9.08 -5.19 -3.19
C GLN A 176 -10.61 -5.34 -3.32
N ALA A 177 -11.22 -4.78 -4.38
CA ALA A 177 -12.64 -4.96 -4.64
C ALA A 177 -12.94 -6.40 -5.05
N VAL A 178 -12.13 -6.97 -5.93
CA VAL A 178 -12.26 -8.39 -6.31
C VAL A 178 -12.05 -9.32 -5.12
N ALA A 179 -11.10 -9.03 -4.23
CA ALA A 179 -10.93 -9.81 -2.99
C ALA A 179 -12.17 -9.78 -2.09
N ALA A 180 -12.90 -8.66 -2.04
CA ALA A 180 -14.20 -8.59 -1.34
C ALA A 180 -15.27 -9.46 -2.03
N GLU A 181 -15.35 -9.44 -3.35
CA GLU A 181 -16.26 -10.32 -4.13
C GLU A 181 -15.93 -11.80 -3.92
N GLU A 182 -14.64 -12.18 -3.91
CA GLU A 182 -14.21 -13.56 -3.63
C GLU A 182 -14.68 -14.04 -2.25
N ILE A 183 -14.60 -13.16 -1.23
CA ILE A 183 -15.09 -13.43 0.13
C ILE A 183 -16.62 -13.67 0.12
N TRP A 184 -17.38 -12.79 -0.54
CA TRP A 184 -18.84 -12.88 -0.56
C TRP A 184 -19.35 -14.04 -1.41
N LEU A 185 -18.69 -14.30 -2.53
CA LEU A 185 -19.07 -15.38 -3.46
C LEU A 185 -18.46 -16.75 -3.09
N GLN A 186 -17.52 -16.77 -2.14
CA GLN A 186 -16.79 -17.99 -1.73
C GLN A 186 -16.14 -18.72 -2.91
N ARG A 187 -15.59 -17.96 -3.85
CA ARG A 187 -14.89 -18.49 -5.03
C ARG A 187 -13.77 -17.55 -5.44
N GLU A 188 -12.73 -18.12 -6.02
CA GLU A 188 -11.63 -17.34 -6.61
C GLU A 188 -12.06 -16.72 -7.96
N ILE A 189 -11.53 -15.54 -8.23
CA ILE A 189 -11.65 -14.83 -9.49
C ILE A 189 -10.28 -14.77 -10.14
N SER A 190 -10.18 -15.14 -11.41
CA SER A 190 -8.89 -15.22 -12.09
C SER A 190 -8.19 -13.86 -12.16
N ASN A 191 -6.87 -13.88 -12.08
CA ASN A 191 -6.04 -12.68 -12.18
C ASN A 191 -6.24 -11.94 -13.52
N ASP A 192 -6.54 -12.65 -14.61
CA ASP A 192 -6.84 -12.06 -15.92
C ASP A 192 -8.04 -11.12 -15.88
N VAL A 193 -9.06 -11.45 -15.09
CA VAL A 193 -10.23 -10.56 -14.89
C VAL A 193 -9.80 -9.28 -14.18
N ILE A 194 -8.97 -9.40 -13.15
CA ILE A 194 -8.46 -8.24 -12.38
C ILE A 194 -7.67 -7.31 -13.31
N LEU A 195 -6.73 -7.86 -14.07
CA LEU A 195 -5.90 -7.09 -15.01
C LEU A 195 -6.74 -6.42 -16.09
N LYS A 196 -7.73 -7.14 -16.65
CA LYS A 196 -8.63 -6.59 -17.66
C LYS A 196 -9.45 -5.43 -17.12
N VAL A 197 -10.03 -5.57 -15.92
CA VAL A 197 -10.83 -4.50 -15.30
C VAL A 197 -9.96 -3.29 -14.99
N ALA A 198 -8.76 -3.49 -14.43
CA ALA A 198 -7.83 -2.40 -14.15
C ALA A 198 -7.47 -1.62 -15.43
N ALA A 199 -7.12 -2.33 -16.51
CA ALA A 199 -6.80 -1.71 -17.79
C ALA A 199 -7.99 -0.95 -18.42
N GLU A 200 -9.22 -1.43 -18.25
CA GLU A 200 -10.42 -0.70 -18.73
C GLU A 200 -10.69 0.55 -17.89
N MET A 201 -10.48 0.50 -16.58
CA MET A 201 -10.67 1.66 -15.70
C MET A 201 -9.60 2.75 -15.96
N GLU A 202 -8.36 2.37 -16.22
CA GLU A 202 -7.29 3.33 -16.56
C GLU A 202 -7.58 4.15 -17.80
N LYS A 203 -8.30 3.58 -18.79
CA LYS A 203 -8.69 4.31 -20.03
C LYS A 203 -9.74 5.39 -19.77
N GLN A 204 -10.40 5.37 -18.63
CA GLN A 204 -11.48 6.32 -18.29
C GLN A 204 -10.98 7.49 -17.44
N LEU A 205 -9.73 7.47 -16.99
CA LEU A 205 -9.08 8.53 -16.21
C LEU A 205 -8.23 9.45 -17.07
#